data_61c26da3b727a94ffe99373a04aedd60
#
_entry.id   61c26da3b727a94ffe99373a04aedd60
#
_cell.length_a   1.000
_cell.length_b   1.000
_cell.length_c   1.000
_cell.angle_alpha   90.00
_cell.angle_beta   90.00
_cell.angle_gamma   90.00
#
_symmetry.space_group_name_H-M   'P 1'
#
loop_
_entity.id
_entity.type
_entity.pdbx_description
1 polymer ?
#
loop_
_entity_poly.entity_id
_entity_poly.type
_entity_poly.pdbx_seq_one_letter_code
_entity_poly.pdbx_strand_id
1 'polypeptide(L)'
;HNVRPDGVHFTISDTGWGKAVWGKLYGQWFCESCVFVYDFEKFKAADILGVMEKYEITTFCAPPTMYRFFIQEDITKYDLSGLQYCTIAGEALNPEVYNQFYKATGLKLCEGFGQTETTLVVATLVGMEPKHGSMGKPSPQYDVALVDSDGNEVANGEVGEICLHTEKGAPIGMFKEYYRNPEKTKE
;
A
#
# COMPACT_ATOMS: atom_id res chain seq x y z
N HIS A 1 -0.12 1.30 -7.31
CA HIS A 1 1.21 1.95 -7.31
C HIS A 1 1.43 2.90 -8.49
N ASN A 2 0.56 2.91 -9.49
CA ASN A 2 0.65 3.75 -10.69
C ASN A 2 2.01 3.63 -11.42
N VAL A 3 2.54 2.43 -11.49
CA VAL A 3 3.81 2.14 -12.17
C VAL A 3 3.66 2.16 -13.70
N ARG A 4 4.76 2.45 -14.40
CA ARG A 4 4.82 2.48 -15.87
C ARG A 4 6.06 1.73 -16.35
N PRO A 5 6.09 1.27 -17.62
CA PRO A 5 7.23 0.54 -18.18
C PRO A 5 8.56 1.30 -18.12
N ASP A 6 8.51 2.63 -18.22
CA ASP A 6 9.68 3.53 -18.16
C ASP A 6 10.03 3.96 -16.73
N GLY A 7 9.30 3.44 -15.72
CA GLY A 7 9.46 3.82 -14.33
C GLY A 7 10.33 2.88 -13.51
N VAL A 8 10.82 3.39 -12.39
CA VAL A 8 11.55 2.63 -11.36
C VAL A 8 10.72 2.60 -10.09
N HIS A 9 10.28 1.41 -9.68
CA HIS A 9 9.48 1.22 -8.48
C HIS A 9 10.31 0.72 -7.30
N PHE A 10 10.19 1.38 -6.16
CA PHE A 10 10.82 0.97 -4.91
C PHE A 10 9.76 0.71 -3.83
N THR A 11 9.73 -0.49 -3.29
CA THR A 11 8.91 -0.84 -2.12
C THR A 11 9.79 -1.27 -0.95
N ILE A 12 9.58 -0.66 0.20
CA ILE A 12 10.11 -1.14 1.48
C ILE A 12 9.06 -2.06 2.11
N SER A 13 9.38 -3.35 2.19
CA SER A 13 8.53 -4.38 2.78
C SER A 13 9.37 -5.57 3.20
N ASP A 14 9.00 -6.21 4.30
CA ASP A 14 9.52 -7.53 4.64
C ASP A 14 9.19 -8.53 3.53
N THR A 15 10.16 -9.36 3.16
CA THR A 15 10.00 -10.34 2.07
C THR A 15 9.03 -11.48 2.39
N GLY A 16 8.68 -11.67 3.66
CA GLY A 16 7.66 -12.61 4.11
C GLY A 16 6.22 -12.09 3.98
N TRP A 17 6.03 -10.82 3.66
CA TRP A 17 4.70 -10.23 3.51
C TRP A 17 4.19 -10.27 2.07
N GLY A 18 2.88 -10.45 1.90
CA GLY A 18 2.23 -10.40 0.58
C GLY A 18 2.52 -9.11 -0.20
N LYS A 19 2.75 -7.99 0.50
CA LYS A 19 3.16 -6.73 -0.14
C LYS A 19 4.48 -6.86 -0.91
N ALA A 20 5.42 -7.67 -0.46
CA ALA A 20 6.66 -7.92 -1.20
C ALA A 20 6.42 -8.71 -2.49
N VAL A 21 5.46 -9.62 -2.48
CA VAL A 21 5.12 -10.46 -3.64
C VAL A 21 4.27 -9.67 -4.64
N TRP A 22 3.14 -9.14 -4.18
CA TRP A 22 2.16 -8.49 -5.05
C TRP A 22 2.53 -7.04 -5.37
N GLY A 23 2.91 -6.27 -4.35
CA GLY A 23 3.15 -4.84 -4.46
C GLY A 23 4.57 -4.46 -4.88
N LYS A 24 5.55 -5.37 -4.77
CA LYS A 24 6.94 -5.09 -5.15
C LYS A 24 7.36 -5.85 -6.41
N LEU A 25 7.02 -7.12 -6.53
CA LEU A 25 7.58 -7.99 -7.54
C LEU A 25 6.63 -8.21 -8.72
N TYR A 26 5.62 -9.06 -8.54
CA TYR A 26 4.79 -9.50 -9.65
C TYR A 26 3.94 -8.39 -10.29
N GLY A 27 3.33 -7.54 -9.46
CA GLY A 27 2.53 -6.43 -9.96
C GLY A 27 3.32 -5.47 -10.84
N GLN A 28 4.58 -5.21 -10.48
CA GLN A 28 5.45 -4.33 -11.24
C GLN A 28 5.92 -4.99 -12.54
N TRP A 29 6.24 -6.29 -12.51
CA TRP A 29 6.64 -7.03 -13.70
C TRP A 29 5.50 -7.16 -14.72
N PHE A 30 4.25 -7.34 -14.27
CA PHE A 30 3.10 -7.29 -15.18
C PHE A 30 2.95 -5.95 -15.89
N CYS A 31 3.42 -4.87 -15.27
CA CYS A 31 3.43 -3.54 -15.85
C CYS A 31 4.75 -3.20 -16.56
N GLU A 32 5.66 -4.17 -16.72
CA GLU A 32 6.99 -4.01 -17.35
C GLU A 32 7.86 -2.96 -16.66
N SER A 33 7.55 -2.61 -15.39
CA SER A 33 8.28 -1.61 -14.61
C SER A 33 9.54 -2.18 -14.00
N CYS A 34 10.59 -1.37 -13.89
CA CYS A 34 11.80 -1.72 -13.18
C CYS A 34 11.51 -1.85 -11.67
N VAL A 35 11.91 -2.98 -11.08
CA VAL A 35 11.84 -3.24 -9.64
C VAL A 35 13.18 -2.90 -9.02
N PHE A 36 13.21 -1.80 -8.24
CA PHE A 36 14.39 -1.42 -7.49
C PHE A 36 14.50 -2.23 -6.19
N VAL A 37 15.68 -2.79 -5.93
CA VAL A 37 15.98 -3.56 -4.73
C VAL A 37 17.16 -2.93 -3.99
N TYR A 38 16.96 -2.65 -2.72
CA TYR A 38 18.00 -2.08 -1.87
C TYR A 38 18.03 -2.86 -0.55
N ASP A 39 19.19 -3.40 -0.23
CA ASP A 39 19.44 -4.13 1.01
C ASP A 39 20.07 -3.19 2.04
N PHE A 40 19.56 -3.20 3.27
CA PHE A 40 20.08 -2.42 4.38
C PHE A 40 19.87 -3.16 5.71
N GLU A 41 20.89 -3.17 6.55
CA GLU A 41 20.81 -3.78 7.89
C GLU A 41 19.91 -2.97 8.84
N LYS A 42 19.98 -1.65 8.74
CA LYS A 42 19.21 -0.71 9.57
C LYS A 42 18.63 0.40 8.71
N PHE A 43 17.34 0.65 8.88
CA PHE A 43 16.67 1.77 8.23
C PHE A 43 17.26 3.11 8.72
N LYS A 44 17.65 3.97 7.76
CA LYS A 44 18.02 5.36 7.95
C LYS A 44 17.32 6.20 6.88
N ALA A 45 16.52 7.15 7.31
CA ALA A 45 15.72 7.97 6.40
C ALA A 45 16.59 8.71 5.37
N ALA A 46 17.71 9.29 5.82
CA ALA A 46 18.66 9.98 4.95
C ALA A 46 19.23 9.08 3.84
N ASP A 47 19.59 7.82 4.16
CA ASP A 47 20.12 6.86 3.19
C ASP A 47 19.06 6.53 2.12
N ILE A 48 17.80 6.33 2.54
CA ILE A 48 16.70 6.01 1.63
C ILE A 48 16.34 7.20 0.73
N LEU A 49 16.30 8.42 1.28
CA LEU A 49 16.08 9.64 0.50
C LEU A 49 17.18 9.84 -0.55
N GLY A 50 18.45 9.65 -0.16
CA GLY A 50 19.57 9.70 -1.09
C GLY A 50 19.55 8.59 -2.15
N VAL A 51 19.04 7.41 -1.83
CA VAL A 51 18.82 6.33 -2.80
C VAL A 51 17.71 6.70 -3.79
N MET A 52 16.60 7.28 -3.31
CA MET A 52 15.52 7.73 -4.18
C MET A 52 15.97 8.79 -5.17
N GLU A 53 16.76 9.77 -4.73
CA GLU A 53 17.38 10.78 -5.59
C GLU A 53 18.34 10.15 -6.61
N LYS A 54 19.32 9.39 -6.11
CA LYS A 54 20.41 8.82 -6.95
C LYS A 54 19.91 7.91 -8.08
N TYR A 55 18.83 7.15 -7.83
CA TYR A 55 18.30 6.18 -8.79
C TYR A 55 17.01 6.65 -9.44
N GLU A 56 16.66 7.92 -9.28
CA GLU A 56 15.49 8.55 -9.90
C GLU A 56 14.21 7.70 -9.73
N ILE A 57 13.96 7.27 -8.48
CA ILE A 57 12.78 6.46 -8.16
C ILE A 57 11.51 7.21 -8.55
N THR A 58 10.68 6.58 -9.39
CA THR A 58 9.44 7.22 -9.89
C THR A 58 8.23 6.91 -9.04
N THR A 59 8.17 5.72 -8.44
CA THR A 59 7.06 5.32 -7.56
C THR A 59 7.60 4.64 -6.31
N PHE A 60 7.03 5.01 -5.16
CA PHE A 60 7.51 4.52 -3.87
C PHE A 60 6.37 3.99 -3.00
N CYS A 61 6.60 2.86 -2.34
CA CYS A 61 5.68 2.27 -1.37
C CYS A 61 6.41 1.90 -0.09
N ALA A 62 5.90 2.37 1.05
CA ALA A 62 6.43 1.99 2.36
C ALA A 62 5.33 2.01 3.42
N PRO A 63 5.54 1.38 4.60
CA PRO A 63 4.67 1.58 5.75
C PRO A 63 4.67 3.04 6.22
N PRO A 64 3.59 3.54 6.82
CA PRO A 64 3.52 4.89 7.41
C PRO A 64 4.64 5.20 8.40
N THR A 65 5.12 4.20 9.12
CA THR A 65 6.26 4.34 10.04
C THR A 65 7.51 4.88 9.34
N MET A 66 7.78 4.49 8.09
CA MET A 66 8.94 5.01 7.34
C MET A 66 8.76 6.49 6.99
N TYR A 67 7.56 6.90 6.62
CA TYR A 67 7.27 8.32 6.36
C TYR A 67 7.39 9.19 7.61
N ARG A 68 7.11 8.65 8.82
CA ARG A 68 7.38 9.35 10.08
C ARG A 68 8.87 9.67 10.27
N PHE A 69 9.76 8.81 9.80
CA PHE A 69 11.19 9.11 9.81
C PHE A 69 11.58 10.10 8.73
N PHE A 70 10.99 10.01 7.53
CA PHE A 70 11.30 10.98 6.46
C PHE A 70 10.97 12.42 6.86
N ILE A 71 9.82 12.67 7.50
CA ILE A 71 9.44 14.01 7.93
C ILE A 71 10.29 14.56 9.08
N GLN A 72 11.14 13.75 9.72
CA GLN A 72 12.14 14.20 10.70
C GLN A 72 13.45 14.66 10.03
N GLU A 73 13.65 14.31 8.77
CA GLU A 73 14.74 14.78 7.94
C GLU A 73 14.34 16.04 7.17
N ASP A 74 15.35 16.80 6.76
CA ASP A 74 15.13 17.90 5.83
C ASP A 74 15.01 17.35 4.40
N ILE A 75 13.79 16.93 4.03
CA ILE A 75 13.48 16.34 2.72
C ILE A 75 13.88 17.27 1.58
N THR A 76 13.86 18.59 1.80
CA THR A 76 14.16 19.58 0.75
C THR A 76 15.61 19.58 0.29
N LYS A 77 16.49 18.87 0.99
CA LYS A 77 17.90 18.68 0.59
C LYS A 77 18.08 17.63 -0.52
N TYR A 78 17.05 16.86 -0.82
CA TYR A 78 17.09 15.77 -1.81
C TYR A 78 16.27 16.15 -3.03
N ASP A 79 16.81 15.88 -4.22
CA ASP A 79 16.05 16.04 -5.46
C ASP A 79 15.13 14.83 -5.66
N LEU A 80 13.87 14.97 -5.25
CA LEU A 80 12.83 13.97 -5.44
C LEU A 80 11.91 14.30 -6.63
N SER A 81 12.35 15.13 -7.58
CA SER A 81 11.55 15.53 -8.73
C SER A 81 11.17 14.36 -9.66
N GLY A 82 11.94 13.27 -9.63
CA GLY A 82 11.60 12.01 -10.31
C GLY A 82 10.42 11.27 -9.69
N LEU A 83 10.14 11.48 -8.39
CA LEU A 83 9.12 10.76 -7.66
C LEU A 83 7.71 11.30 -8.01
N GLN A 84 6.86 10.44 -8.56
CA GLN A 84 5.56 10.81 -9.12
C GLN A 84 4.37 10.29 -8.31
N TYR A 85 4.54 9.17 -7.60
CA TYR A 85 3.45 8.52 -6.90
C TYR A 85 3.93 7.78 -5.65
N CYS A 86 3.27 8.06 -4.53
CA CYS A 86 3.59 7.45 -3.24
C CYS A 86 2.39 6.70 -2.69
N THR A 87 2.63 5.48 -2.23
CA THR A 87 1.62 4.63 -1.61
C THR A 87 2.05 4.15 -0.24
N ILE A 88 1.07 3.93 0.60
CA ILE A 88 1.26 3.35 1.92
C ILE A 88 0.32 2.18 2.14
N ALA A 89 0.78 1.19 2.88
CA ALA A 89 -0.04 0.07 3.33
C ALA A 89 0.58 -0.62 4.55
N GLY A 90 -0.26 -1.31 5.33
CA GLY A 90 0.15 -2.11 6.47
C GLY A 90 -0.16 -1.50 7.83
N GLU A 91 -0.32 -0.18 7.90
CA GLU A 91 -0.68 0.56 9.11
C GLU A 91 -1.56 1.75 8.72
N ALA A 92 -2.35 2.29 9.67
CA ALA A 92 -3.10 3.52 9.46
C ALA A 92 -2.17 4.75 9.35
N LEU A 93 -2.45 5.62 8.40
CA LEU A 93 -1.69 6.86 8.21
C LEU A 93 -2.12 7.94 9.21
N ASN A 94 -1.17 8.48 9.95
CA ASN A 94 -1.41 9.68 10.74
C ASN A 94 -1.55 10.90 9.82
N PRO A 95 -2.63 11.69 9.93
CA PRO A 95 -2.83 12.89 9.11
C PRO A 95 -1.68 13.90 9.15
N GLU A 96 -1.00 14.05 10.29
CA GLU A 96 0.15 14.96 10.41
C GLU A 96 1.33 14.50 9.55
N VAL A 97 1.59 13.20 9.47
CA VAL A 97 2.63 12.65 8.58
C VAL A 97 2.31 12.94 7.12
N TYR A 98 1.03 12.77 6.73
CA TYR A 98 0.57 13.14 5.39
C TYR A 98 0.83 14.63 5.10
N ASN A 99 0.38 15.50 6.00
CA ASN A 99 0.47 16.95 5.80
C ASN A 99 1.91 17.43 5.67
N GLN A 100 2.80 16.96 6.53
CA GLN A 100 4.21 17.35 6.51
C GLN A 100 4.92 16.82 5.25
N PHE A 101 4.68 15.57 4.87
CA PHE A 101 5.25 15.00 3.65
C PHE A 101 4.73 15.74 2.40
N TYR A 102 3.43 15.99 2.32
CA TYR A 102 2.83 16.74 1.23
C TYR A 102 3.37 18.17 1.13
N LYS A 103 3.52 18.85 2.28
CA LYS A 103 4.11 20.19 2.31
C LYS A 103 5.56 20.23 1.80
N ALA A 104 6.34 19.19 2.09
CA ALA A 104 7.74 19.12 1.69
C ALA A 104 7.94 18.72 0.23
N THR A 105 7.05 17.88 -0.32
CA THR A 105 7.24 17.23 -1.64
C THR A 105 6.18 17.58 -2.67
N GLY A 106 5.01 18.07 -2.26
CA GLY A 106 3.84 18.22 -3.13
C GLY A 106 3.15 16.89 -3.49
N LEU A 107 3.66 15.74 -2.99
CA LEU A 107 3.16 14.41 -3.33
C LEU A 107 2.11 13.93 -2.33
N LYS A 108 1.02 13.38 -2.85
CA LYS A 108 -0.04 12.76 -2.06
C LYS A 108 0.37 11.34 -1.66
N LEU A 109 0.01 10.95 -0.44
CA LEU A 109 0.14 9.57 0.02
C LEU A 109 -1.19 8.84 -0.20
N CYS A 110 -1.19 7.82 -1.05
CA CYS A 110 -2.36 7.01 -1.34
C CYS A 110 -2.35 5.76 -0.46
N GLU A 111 -3.34 5.66 0.41
CA GLU A 111 -3.46 4.57 1.37
C GLU A 111 -4.13 3.36 0.75
N GLY A 112 -3.75 2.16 1.18
CA GLY A 112 -4.38 0.92 0.80
C GLY A 112 -4.36 -0.12 1.91
N PHE A 113 -5.47 -0.86 2.01
CA PHE A 113 -5.66 -1.97 2.92
C PHE A 113 -5.82 -3.27 2.16
N GLY A 114 -5.21 -4.31 2.67
CA GLY A 114 -5.35 -5.68 2.20
C GLY A 114 -4.49 -6.61 3.04
N GLN A 115 -4.58 -7.88 2.72
CA GLN A 115 -3.85 -8.95 3.38
C GLN A 115 -3.13 -9.82 2.35
N THR A 116 -2.26 -10.72 2.80
CA THR A 116 -1.63 -11.71 1.91
C THR A 116 -2.70 -12.58 1.23
N GLU A 117 -3.77 -12.84 1.93
CA GLU A 117 -4.91 -13.65 1.52
C GLU A 117 -5.77 -12.99 0.44
N THR A 118 -5.79 -11.67 0.36
CA THR A 118 -6.73 -10.92 -0.48
C THR A 118 -6.07 -9.95 -1.45
N THR A 119 -4.77 -9.67 -1.31
CA THR A 119 -4.13 -8.54 -1.97
C THR A 119 -4.75 -7.19 -1.53
N LEU A 120 -5.05 -6.24 -2.45
CA LEU A 120 -5.54 -4.90 -2.13
C LEU A 120 -7.07 -4.86 -2.19
N VAL A 121 -7.73 -4.82 -1.03
CA VAL A 121 -9.19 -4.83 -0.89
C VAL A 121 -9.79 -3.43 -0.94
N VAL A 122 -9.23 -2.49 -0.19
CA VAL A 122 -9.69 -1.09 -0.12
C VAL A 122 -8.52 -0.17 -0.35
N ALA A 123 -8.67 0.85 -1.19
CA ALA A 123 -7.58 1.78 -1.46
C ALA A 123 -8.04 3.14 -1.98
N THR A 124 -7.17 4.13 -1.82
CA THR A 124 -7.19 5.35 -2.61
C THR A 124 -6.57 5.05 -3.98
N LEU A 125 -7.41 4.76 -4.96
CA LEU A 125 -6.97 4.39 -6.31
C LEU A 125 -6.50 5.60 -7.11
N VAL A 126 -5.80 5.32 -8.23
CA VAL A 126 -5.35 6.37 -9.16
C VAL A 126 -6.53 7.24 -9.61
N GLY A 127 -6.33 8.55 -9.54
CA GLY A 127 -7.38 9.53 -9.87
C GLY A 127 -8.32 9.89 -8.73
N MET A 128 -8.21 9.23 -7.57
CA MET A 128 -8.95 9.63 -6.36
C MET A 128 -8.17 10.64 -5.52
N GLU A 129 -8.89 11.54 -4.87
CA GLU A 129 -8.33 12.39 -3.84
C GLU A 129 -8.23 11.61 -2.52
N PRO A 130 -7.04 11.55 -1.89
CA PRO A 130 -6.90 10.96 -0.56
C PRO A 130 -7.74 11.72 0.46
N LYS A 131 -8.48 10.98 1.28
CA LYS A 131 -9.23 11.53 2.41
C LYS A 131 -8.53 11.11 3.69
N HIS A 132 -8.12 12.07 4.50
CA HIS A 132 -7.41 11.81 5.75
C HIS A 132 -8.22 10.91 6.68
N GLY A 133 -7.57 9.87 7.21
CA GLY A 133 -8.20 8.87 8.07
C GLY A 133 -9.08 7.87 7.33
N SER A 134 -8.96 7.78 6.00
CA SER A 134 -9.67 6.81 5.18
C SER A 134 -8.71 6.04 4.29
N MET A 135 -8.84 4.72 4.28
CA MET A 135 -8.09 3.85 3.37
C MET A 135 -8.53 3.99 1.90
N GLY A 136 -9.65 4.65 1.63
CA GLY A 136 -10.20 4.83 0.28
C GLY A 136 -11.53 4.12 0.06
N LYS A 137 -11.67 3.47 -1.09
CA LYS A 137 -12.88 2.76 -1.52
C LYS A 137 -12.55 1.30 -1.84
N PRO A 138 -13.57 0.41 -1.87
CA PRO A 138 -13.39 -0.96 -2.34
C PRO A 138 -12.69 -1.01 -3.70
N SER A 139 -11.74 -1.91 -3.83
CA SER A 139 -11.11 -2.21 -5.12
C SER A 139 -12.15 -2.82 -6.06
N PRO A 140 -12.17 -2.49 -7.35
CA PRO A 140 -13.19 -2.97 -8.29
C PRO A 140 -13.29 -4.49 -8.44
N GLN A 141 -12.28 -5.21 -7.98
CA GLN A 141 -12.25 -6.67 -8.06
C GLN A 141 -12.94 -7.36 -6.87
N TYR A 142 -13.28 -6.60 -5.82
CA TYR A 142 -13.89 -7.14 -4.60
C TYR A 142 -15.25 -6.53 -4.33
N ASP A 143 -16.20 -7.37 -3.97
CA ASP A 143 -17.48 -7.00 -3.41
C ASP A 143 -17.33 -6.98 -1.87
N VAL A 144 -17.20 -5.77 -1.31
CA VAL A 144 -16.82 -5.55 0.09
C VAL A 144 -18.02 -5.11 0.90
N ALA A 145 -18.27 -5.79 2.01
CA ALA A 145 -19.23 -5.39 3.02
C ALA A 145 -18.56 -5.08 4.38
N LEU A 146 -19.22 -4.29 5.21
CA LEU A 146 -18.93 -4.16 6.62
C LEU A 146 -20.06 -4.83 7.40
N VAL A 147 -19.71 -5.79 8.26
CA VAL A 147 -20.71 -6.58 8.99
C VAL A 147 -20.51 -6.48 10.50
N ASP A 148 -21.62 -6.62 11.24
CA ASP A 148 -21.63 -6.75 12.70
C ASP A 148 -21.28 -8.18 13.14
N SER A 149 -21.30 -8.44 14.46
CA SER A 149 -21.02 -9.76 15.02
C SER A 149 -22.06 -10.84 14.65
N ASP A 150 -23.22 -10.44 14.16
CA ASP A 150 -24.31 -11.35 13.75
C ASP A 150 -24.29 -11.60 12.22
N GLY A 151 -23.34 -10.97 11.52
CA GLY A 151 -23.18 -11.09 10.08
C GLY A 151 -24.09 -10.19 9.25
N ASN A 152 -24.75 -9.21 9.85
CA ASN A 152 -25.58 -8.25 9.14
C ASN A 152 -24.73 -7.04 8.70
N GLU A 153 -25.01 -6.51 7.52
CA GLU A 153 -24.35 -5.29 7.06
C GLU A 153 -24.70 -4.11 7.99
N VAL A 154 -23.66 -3.37 8.39
CA VAL A 154 -23.81 -2.18 9.24
C VAL A 154 -24.15 -0.93 8.43
N ALA A 155 -24.81 0.02 9.06
CA ALA A 155 -25.12 1.31 8.44
C ALA A 155 -23.88 2.19 8.28
N ASN A 156 -23.95 3.18 7.39
CA ASN A 156 -22.87 4.14 7.20
C ASN A 156 -22.54 4.90 8.49
N GLY A 157 -21.28 4.87 8.87
CA GLY A 157 -20.78 5.51 10.09
C GLY A 157 -20.67 4.56 11.30
N GLU A 158 -21.15 3.34 11.17
CA GLU A 158 -21.00 2.29 12.18
C GLU A 158 -19.71 1.49 11.96
N VAL A 159 -19.25 0.84 13.02
CA VAL A 159 -18.06 -0.03 12.99
C VAL A 159 -18.49 -1.44 12.64
N GLY A 160 -17.79 -2.04 11.68
CA GLY A 160 -18.01 -3.42 11.26
C GLY A 160 -16.72 -4.11 10.84
N GLU A 161 -16.76 -5.42 10.74
CA GLU A 161 -15.70 -6.24 10.17
C GLU A 161 -15.72 -6.15 8.64
N ILE A 162 -14.55 -6.05 8.03
CA ILE A 162 -14.41 -6.02 6.57
C ILE A 162 -14.56 -7.44 6.03
N CYS A 163 -15.64 -7.70 5.32
CA CYS A 163 -15.93 -8.97 4.68
C CYS A 163 -15.98 -8.86 3.17
N LEU A 164 -15.77 -9.98 2.50
CA LEU A 164 -15.88 -10.12 1.05
C LEU A 164 -17.01 -11.05 0.69
N HIS A 165 -17.90 -10.63 -0.21
CA HIS A 165 -18.91 -11.51 -0.77
C HIS A 165 -18.26 -12.49 -1.74
N THR A 166 -18.42 -13.79 -1.46
CA THR A 166 -17.82 -14.87 -2.25
C THR A 166 -18.86 -15.85 -2.81
N GLU A 167 -20.15 -15.56 -2.70
CA GLU A 167 -21.25 -16.43 -3.15
C GLU A 167 -21.22 -16.69 -4.67
N LYS A 168 -20.67 -15.75 -5.43
CA LYS A 168 -20.47 -15.87 -6.89
C LYS A 168 -19.15 -16.51 -7.29
N GLY A 169 -18.39 -16.99 -6.31
CA GLY A 169 -17.05 -17.55 -6.44
C GLY A 169 -15.98 -16.64 -5.84
N ALA A 170 -14.83 -17.21 -5.48
CA ALA A 170 -13.71 -16.47 -4.94
C ALA A 170 -13.17 -15.46 -5.99
N PRO A 171 -12.95 -14.18 -5.61
CA PRO A 171 -12.37 -13.18 -6.51
C PRO A 171 -10.98 -13.58 -6.99
N ILE A 172 -10.62 -13.13 -8.18
CA ILE A 172 -9.25 -13.29 -8.70
C ILE A 172 -8.29 -12.53 -7.76
N GLY A 173 -7.21 -13.20 -7.35
CA GLY A 173 -6.22 -12.64 -6.42
C GLY A 173 -6.49 -12.98 -4.95
N MET A 174 -7.63 -13.55 -4.62
CA MET A 174 -7.87 -14.16 -3.32
C MET A 174 -7.10 -15.50 -3.22
N PHE A 175 -6.51 -15.78 -2.05
CA PHE A 175 -5.84 -17.06 -1.81
C PHE A 175 -6.84 -18.24 -1.89
N LYS A 176 -6.34 -19.44 -2.10
CA LYS A 176 -7.19 -20.62 -2.14
C LYS A 176 -7.44 -21.21 -0.75
N GLU A 177 -6.38 -21.38 0.00
CA GLU A 177 -6.41 -22.04 1.31
C GLU A 177 -5.12 -21.82 2.07
N TYR A 178 -5.16 -21.98 3.39
CA TYR A 178 -3.96 -22.11 4.21
C TYR A 178 -3.35 -23.50 4.03
N TYR A 179 -2.07 -23.55 3.70
CA TYR A 179 -1.37 -24.79 3.43
C TYR A 179 -1.45 -25.75 4.62
N ARG A 180 -2.01 -26.94 4.37
CA ARG A 180 -2.24 -28.01 5.37
C ARG A 180 -3.04 -27.56 6.61
N ASN A 181 -3.88 -26.53 6.46
CA ASN A 181 -4.73 -26.08 7.57
C ASN A 181 -6.16 -25.76 7.05
N PRO A 182 -6.96 -26.81 6.74
CA PRO A 182 -8.30 -26.63 6.22
C PRO A 182 -9.29 -26.04 7.25
N GLU A 183 -9.02 -26.19 8.54
CA GLU A 183 -9.84 -25.60 9.59
C GLU A 183 -9.72 -24.07 9.56
N LYS A 184 -8.48 -23.55 9.53
CA LYS A 184 -8.21 -22.13 9.42
C LYS A 184 -8.74 -21.53 8.11
N THR A 185 -8.82 -22.32 7.05
CA THR A 185 -9.36 -21.88 5.75
C THR A 185 -10.88 -21.67 5.79
N LYS A 186 -11.57 -22.34 6.71
CA LYS A 186 -13.05 -22.25 6.85
C LYS A 186 -13.49 -21.14 7.80
N GLU A 187 -12.61 -20.67 8.68
CA GLU A 187 -12.86 -19.51 9.53
C GLU A 187 -12.97 -18.23 8.68
#